data_95398cbc11e2b0c4dcfc4cdab80f2e6f
#
_entry.id   95398cbc11e2b0c4dcfc4cdab80f2e6f
#
_cell.length_a   1.000
_cell.length_b   1.000
_cell.length_c   1.000
_cell.angle_alpha   90.00
_cell.angle_beta   90.00
_cell.angle_gamma   90.00
#
_symmetry.space_group_name_H-M   'P 1'
#
loop_
_entity.id
_entity.type
_entity.pdbx_description
1 polymer ?
#
loop_
_entity_poly.entity_id
_entity_poly.type
_entity_poly.pdbx_seq_one_letter_code
_entity_poly.pdbx_strand_id
1 'polypeptide(L)'
;MISKRRWFVVLIDDEGDFSPLVWTALLTNINMLHSLDRENTESWLPDLMKKAGTKFIWNVMLPNPILNIRLIDIAFYESCLDEFKYLSHLDDYKKQSFLLQVFWIVTYAGLEDKRRAKLLSKVVTAGNGIYAPLFMDRIVWAFKFRLDSKGKNMVWDLWLHRFIEDRHAGKGRNWSEKERIAFAELIPLLDEHLKEGMKYLSDNFPRIMGRDFINLIMLKKLMIFRRNVRRHLLSFIRVYLSNLIFLMYGE
;
A
#
# COMPACT_ATOMS: atom_id res chain seq x y z
N MET A 1 -31.01 -29.09 12.98
CA MET A 1 -30.14 -27.88 12.95
C MET A 1 -29.08 -28.11 11.90
N ILE A 2 -29.21 -27.60 10.69
CA ILE A 2 -28.19 -27.72 9.65
C ILE A 2 -27.02 -26.83 10.10
N SER A 3 -25.85 -27.44 10.31
CA SER A 3 -24.65 -26.71 10.73
C SER A 3 -24.40 -25.55 9.77
N LYS A 4 -24.14 -24.33 10.30
CA LYS A 4 -23.78 -23.13 9.51
C LYS A 4 -22.66 -23.40 8.47
N ARG A 5 -21.77 -24.36 8.75
CA ARG A 5 -20.72 -24.83 7.83
C ARG A 5 -21.26 -25.42 6.52
N ARG A 6 -22.41 -26.07 6.52
CA ARG A 6 -22.96 -26.71 5.30
C ARG A 6 -23.42 -25.72 4.23
N TRP A 7 -23.89 -24.53 4.60
CA TRP A 7 -24.38 -23.56 3.62
C TRP A 7 -23.27 -23.02 2.71
N PHE A 8 -22.14 -22.68 3.27
CA PHE A 8 -21.02 -22.15 2.48
C PHE A 8 -20.43 -23.20 1.55
N VAL A 9 -20.30 -24.45 2.01
CA VAL A 9 -19.83 -25.56 1.18
C VAL A 9 -20.78 -25.80 0.01
N VAL A 10 -22.08 -25.81 0.24
CA VAL A 10 -23.09 -25.96 -0.82
C VAL A 10 -23.02 -24.81 -1.84
N LEU A 11 -22.86 -23.57 -1.38
CA LEU A 11 -22.75 -22.40 -2.26
C LEU A 11 -21.45 -22.39 -3.09
N ILE A 12 -20.37 -22.94 -2.56
CA ILE A 12 -19.09 -23.03 -3.26
C ILE A 12 -19.07 -24.22 -4.22
N ASP A 13 -19.75 -25.30 -3.86
CA ASP A 13 -19.80 -26.52 -4.67
C ASP A 13 -20.86 -26.47 -5.78
N ASP A 14 -21.70 -25.43 -5.79
CA ASP A 14 -22.63 -25.19 -6.88
C ASP A 14 -21.85 -24.87 -8.17
N GLU A 15 -21.85 -25.80 -9.12
CA GLU A 15 -21.22 -25.66 -10.45
C GLU A 15 -22.24 -25.17 -11.49
N GLY A 16 -23.40 -24.68 -11.05
CA GLY A 16 -24.44 -24.16 -11.91
C GLY A 16 -24.14 -22.79 -12.52
N ASP A 17 -24.98 -22.33 -13.43
CA ASP A 17 -24.87 -21.05 -14.14
C ASP A 17 -24.84 -19.82 -13.21
N PHE A 18 -25.28 -19.98 -11.96
CA PHE A 18 -25.28 -18.93 -10.93
C PHE A 18 -24.00 -18.86 -10.11
N SER A 19 -23.07 -19.83 -10.24
CA SER A 19 -21.82 -19.87 -9.46
C SER A 19 -21.02 -18.56 -9.51
N PRO A 20 -20.83 -17.88 -10.66
CA PRO A 20 -20.12 -16.61 -10.71
C PRO A 20 -20.77 -15.49 -9.89
N LEU A 21 -22.11 -15.45 -9.81
CA LEU A 21 -22.83 -14.47 -9.00
C LEU A 21 -22.65 -14.73 -7.52
N VAL A 22 -22.75 -15.99 -7.10
CA VAL A 22 -22.54 -16.41 -5.71
C VAL A 22 -21.10 -16.11 -5.30
N TRP A 23 -20.10 -16.47 -6.12
CA TRP A 23 -18.70 -16.18 -5.85
C TRP A 23 -18.42 -14.68 -5.77
N THR A 24 -19.05 -13.88 -6.65
CA THR A 24 -18.95 -12.42 -6.59
C THR A 24 -19.50 -11.90 -5.26
N ALA A 25 -20.67 -12.35 -4.84
CA ALA A 25 -21.28 -11.93 -3.58
C ALA A 25 -20.40 -12.31 -2.37
N LEU A 26 -19.85 -13.53 -2.34
CA LEU A 26 -18.95 -13.98 -1.27
C LEU A 26 -17.66 -13.16 -1.23
N LEU A 27 -17.00 -12.98 -2.36
CA LEU A 27 -15.74 -12.23 -2.44
C LEU A 27 -15.93 -10.73 -2.13
N THR A 28 -16.99 -10.11 -2.61
CA THR A 28 -17.29 -8.70 -2.33
C THR A 28 -17.53 -8.46 -0.83
N ASN A 29 -18.12 -9.43 -0.14
CA ASN A 29 -18.45 -9.33 1.29
C ASN A 29 -17.44 -10.05 2.20
N ILE A 30 -16.28 -10.45 1.69
CA ILE A 30 -15.34 -11.32 2.41
C ILE A 30 -14.89 -10.76 3.74
N ASN A 31 -14.66 -9.45 3.83
CA ASN A 31 -14.25 -8.81 5.09
C ASN A 31 -15.35 -8.90 6.15
N MET A 32 -16.62 -8.74 5.74
CA MET A 32 -17.76 -8.90 6.63
C MET A 32 -17.90 -10.35 7.07
N LEU A 33 -17.83 -11.29 6.14
CA LEU A 33 -17.93 -12.72 6.42
C LEU A 33 -16.83 -13.18 7.39
N HIS A 34 -15.60 -12.73 7.17
CA HIS A 34 -14.48 -13.03 8.04
C HIS A 34 -14.63 -12.41 9.45
N SER A 35 -15.23 -11.21 9.56
CA SER A 35 -15.51 -10.62 10.87
C SER A 35 -16.60 -11.35 11.64
N LEU A 36 -17.56 -11.96 10.94
CA LEU A 36 -18.66 -12.73 11.52
C LEU A 36 -18.27 -14.16 11.90
N ASP A 37 -17.50 -14.83 11.06
CA ASP A 37 -17.05 -16.21 11.26
C ASP A 37 -15.71 -16.45 10.58
N ARG A 38 -14.65 -16.17 11.35
CA ARG A 38 -13.28 -16.21 10.87
C ARG A 38 -12.85 -17.62 10.43
N GLU A 39 -13.02 -18.60 11.31
CA GLU A 39 -12.55 -19.98 11.05
C GLU A 39 -13.21 -20.56 9.80
N ASN A 40 -14.49 -20.35 9.68
CA ASN A 40 -15.23 -20.85 8.54
C ASN A 40 -14.81 -20.13 7.25
N THR A 41 -14.64 -18.80 7.29
CA THR A 41 -14.19 -18.04 6.11
C THR A 41 -12.79 -18.46 5.67
N GLU A 42 -11.84 -18.61 6.59
CA GLU A 42 -10.48 -19.07 6.28
C GLU A 42 -10.47 -20.52 5.73
N SER A 43 -11.44 -21.36 6.09
CA SER A 43 -11.50 -22.75 5.65
C SER A 43 -11.96 -22.94 4.20
N TRP A 44 -12.93 -22.15 3.73
CA TRP A 44 -13.50 -22.32 2.37
C TRP A 44 -12.87 -21.39 1.32
N LEU A 45 -12.22 -20.31 1.74
CA LEU A 45 -11.66 -19.33 0.81
C LEU A 45 -10.65 -19.92 -0.18
N PRO A 46 -9.70 -20.79 0.23
CA PRO A 46 -8.77 -21.41 -0.72
C PRO A 46 -9.47 -22.23 -1.81
N ASP A 47 -10.51 -22.96 -1.46
CA ASP A 47 -11.29 -23.77 -2.42
C ASP A 47 -12.07 -22.87 -3.39
N LEU A 48 -12.70 -21.81 -2.89
CA LEU A 48 -13.36 -20.82 -3.74
C LEU A 48 -12.35 -20.18 -4.72
N MET A 49 -11.19 -19.80 -4.23
CA MET A 49 -10.16 -19.20 -5.07
C MET A 49 -9.65 -20.14 -6.16
N LYS A 50 -9.50 -21.42 -5.84
CA LYS A 50 -9.10 -22.44 -6.81
C LYS A 50 -10.17 -22.65 -7.88
N LYS A 51 -11.44 -22.70 -7.50
CA LYS A 51 -12.57 -22.89 -8.42
C LYS A 51 -12.83 -21.68 -9.31
N ALA A 52 -12.89 -20.50 -8.71
CA ALA A 52 -13.19 -19.26 -9.41
C ALA A 52 -12.07 -18.82 -10.38
N GLY A 53 -10.83 -19.20 -10.08
CA GLY A 53 -9.65 -18.83 -10.86
C GLY A 53 -9.17 -17.41 -10.62
N THR A 54 -7.87 -17.22 -10.76
CA THR A 54 -7.14 -15.97 -10.43
C THR A 54 -7.74 -14.74 -11.10
N LYS A 55 -8.02 -14.81 -12.39
CA LYS A 55 -8.55 -13.67 -13.16
C LYS A 55 -9.90 -13.20 -12.66
N PHE A 56 -10.81 -14.14 -12.36
CA PHE A 56 -12.13 -13.81 -11.84
C PHE A 56 -12.02 -13.14 -10.47
N ILE A 57 -11.21 -13.69 -9.57
CA ILE A 57 -11.01 -13.19 -8.22
C ILE A 57 -10.52 -11.74 -8.26
N TRP A 58 -9.48 -11.44 -9.03
CA TRP A 58 -8.95 -10.10 -9.13
C TRP A 58 -9.93 -9.11 -9.74
N ASN A 59 -10.72 -9.51 -10.73
CA ASN A 59 -11.76 -8.65 -11.29
C ASN A 59 -12.83 -8.26 -10.26
N VAL A 60 -13.18 -9.17 -9.35
CA VAL A 60 -14.14 -8.90 -8.27
C VAL A 60 -13.52 -8.08 -7.13
N MET A 61 -12.26 -8.36 -6.79
CA MET A 61 -11.61 -7.78 -5.62
C MET A 61 -10.93 -6.44 -5.86
N LEU A 62 -10.51 -6.15 -7.11
CA LEU A 62 -9.83 -4.90 -7.44
C LEU A 62 -10.62 -3.62 -7.08
N PRO A 63 -11.95 -3.58 -7.16
CA PRO A 63 -12.72 -2.42 -6.71
C PRO A 63 -12.72 -2.21 -5.19
N ASN A 64 -12.39 -3.25 -4.41
CA ASN A 64 -12.38 -3.21 -2.95
C ASN A 64 -10.94 -3.17 -2.40
N PRO A 65 -10.35 -2.00 -2.14
CA PRO A 65 -8.92 -1.87 -1.82
C PRO A 65 -8.52 -2.33 -0.41
N ILE A 66 -9.47 -2.75 0.43
CA ILE A 66 -9.18 -3.12 1.82
C ILE A 66 -9.58 -4.58 2.04
N LEU A 67 -8.64 -5.47 1.74
CA LEU A 67 -8.76 -6.86 2.14
C LEU A 67 -8.35 -7.04 3.60
N ASN A 68 -9.04 -7.95 4.29
CA ASN A 68 -8.56 -8.37 5.59
C ASN A 68 -7.17 -9.01 5.45
N ILE A 69 -6.20 -8.42 6.12
CA ILE A 69 -4.76 -8.70 5.99
C ILE A 69 -4.43 -10.18 6.18
N ARG A 70 -5.15 -10.88 7.05
CA ARG A 70 -4.89 -12.30 7.32
C ARG A 70 -5.38 -13.23 6.22
N LEU A 71 -6.43 -12.85 5.51
CA LEU A 71 -6.91 -13.59 4.34
C LEU A 71 -5.95 -13.47 3.17
N ILE A 72 -5.25 -12.34 3.06
CA ILE A 72 -4.28 -12.07 2.00
C ILE A 72 -3.11 -13.06 2.07
N ASP A 73 -2.59 -13.36 3.26
CA ASP A 73 -1.42 -14.23 3.42
C ASP A 73 -1.67 -15.65 2.92
N ILE A 74 -2.86 -16.21 3.20
CA ILE A 74 -3.16 -17.61 2.95
C ILE A 74 -3.49 -17.88 1.47
N ALA A 75 -4.31 -17.04 0.86
CA ALA A 75 -4.92 -17.38 -0.44
C ALA A 75 -4.49 -16.46 -1.60
N PHE A 76 -4.02 -15.25 -1.32
CA PHE A 76 -3.82 -14.23 -2.35
C PHE A 76 -2.39 -14.09 -2.86
N TYR A 77 -1.38 -14.55 -2.13
CA TYR A 77 0.01 -14.39 -2.54
C TYR A 77 0.33 -15.06 -3.90
N GLU A 78 -0.02 -16.32 -4.05
CA GLU A 78 0.26 -17.05 -5.31
C GLU A 78 -0.61 -16.53 -6.45
N SER A 79 -1.87 -16.24 -6.17
CA SER A 79 -2.79 -15.60 -7.10
C SER A 79 -2.26 -14.23 -7.56
N CYS A 80 -1.71 -13.43 -6.66
CA CYS A 80 -1.08 -12.16 -6.98
C CYS A 80 0.12 -12.32 -7.93
N LEU A 81 0.97 -13.32 -7.71
CA LEU A 81 2.09 -13.62 -8.61
C LEU A 81 1.63 -14.02 -10.01
N ASP A 82 0.55 -14.79 -10.10
CA ASP A 82 0.01 -15.24 -11.37
C ASP A 82 -0.64 -14.12 -12.15
N GLU A 83 -1.29 -13.16 -11.48
CA GLU A 83 -1.98 -12.03 -12.12
C GLU A 83 -1.01 -11.09 -12.85
N PHE A 84 0.25 -11.00 -12.45
CA PHE A 84 1.24 -10.23 -13.20
C PHE A 84 1.34 -10.62 -14.68
N LYS A 85 0.95 -11.82 -15.06
CA LYS A 85 0.88 -12.28 -16.46
C LYS A 85 -0.20 -11.54 -17.25
N TYR A 86 -1.26 -11.10 -16.58
CA TYR A 86 -2.46 -10.52 -17.18
C TYR A 86 -2.56 -9.00 -17.03
N LEU A 87 -1.66 -8.37 -16.27
CA LEU A 87 -1.72 -6.93 -16.01
C LEU A 87 -1.73 -6.07 -17.28
N SER A 88 -1.08 -6.53 -18.35
CA SER A 88 -1.08 -5.83 -19.65
C SER A 88 -2.47 -5.66 -20.26
N HIS A 89 -3.40 -6.55 -19.93
CA HIS A 89 -4.78 -6.53 -20.43
C HIS A 89 -5.74 -5.70 -19.57
N LEU A 90 -5.27 -5.23 -18.41
CA LEU A 90 -6.07 -4.40 -17.51
C LEU A 90 -5.99 -2.92 -17.93
N ASP A 91 -7.04 -2.18 -17.66
CA ASP A 91 -7.01 -0.71 -17.72
C ASP A 91 -6.09 -0.13 -16.62
N ASP A 92 -5.74 1.14 -16.75
CA ASP A 92 -4.78 1.77 -15.84
C ASP A 92 -5.31 1.88 -14.39
N TYR A 93 -6.62 2.02 -14.21
CA TYR A 93 -7.23 2.03 -12.87
C TYR A 93 -7.07 0.67 -12.18
N LYS A 94 -7.35 -0.42 -12.89
CA LYS A 94 -7.18 -1.78 -12.35
C LYS A 94 -5.73 -2.12 -12.09
N LYS A 95 -4.79 -1.70 -12.97
CA LYS A 95 -3.34 -1.84 -12.70
C LYS A 95 -2.93 -1.15 -11.42
N GLN A 96 -3.35 0.09 -11.24
CA GLN A 96 -3.05 0.86 -10.03
C GLN A 96 -3.67 0.23 -8.79
N SER A 97 -4.92 -0.23 -8.87
CA SER A 97 -5.61 -0.92 -7.77
C SER A 97 -4.92 -2.22 -7.41
N PHE A 98 -4.50 -3.02 -8.39
CA PHE A 98 -3.73 -4.23 -8.18
C PHE A 98 -2.38 -3.95 -7.48
N LEU A 99 -1.63 -2.96 -7.95
CA LEU A 99 -0.35 -2.59 -7.35
C LEU A 99 -0.51 -2.05 -5.92
N LEU A 100 -1.63 -1.39 -5.64
CA LEU A 100 -1.97 -1.01 -4.27
C LEU A 100 -2.26 -2.24 -3.39
N GLN A 101 -2.92 -3.29 -3.91
CA GLN A 101 -3.07 -4.56 -3.20
C GLN A 101 -1.71 -5.21 -2.95
N VAL A 102 -0.80 -5.21 -3.93
CA VAL A 102 0.58 -5.68 -3.75
C VAL A 102 1.25 -4.95 -2.59
N PHE A 103 1.12 -3.61 -2.52
CA PHE A 103 1.65 -2.83 -1.41
C PHE A 103 1.10 -3.31 -0.05
N TRP A 104 -0.21 -3.55 0.04
CA TRP A 104 -0.81 -4.05 1.28
C TRP A 104 -0.38 -5.47 1.62
N ILE A 105 -0.25 -6.34 0.62
CA ILE A 105 0.24 -7.72 0.79
C ILE A 105 1.67 -7.73 1.34
N VAL A 106 2.60 -7.01 0.74
CA VAL A 106 4.00 -7.00 1.19
C VAL A 106 4.16 -6.35 2.57
N THR A 107 3.22 -5.49 2.96
CA THR A 107 3.27 -4.77 4.24
C THR A 107 2.62 -5.54 5.37
N TYR A 108 1.45 -6.12 5.15
CA TYR A 108 0.60 -6.60 6.25
C TYR A 108 0.29 -8.09 6.23
N ALA A 109 0.58 -8.82 5.15
CA ALA A 109 0.22 -10.24 5.05
C ALA A 109 1.12 -11.19 5.88
N GLY A 110 2.06 -10.68 6.67
CA GLY A 110 2.96 -11.52 7.45
C GLY A 110 3.92 -12.38 6.61
N LEU A 111 4.19 -11.96 5.36
CA LEU A 111 5.04 -12.72 4.45
C LEU A 111 6.46 -12.87 4.99
N GLU A 112 7.00 -14.06 4.85
CA GLU A 112 8.43 -14.30 4.99
C GLU A 112 9.23 -13.44 4.00
N ASP A 113 10.43 -13.02 4.38
CA ASP A 113 11.27 -12.14 3.55
C ASP A 113 11.53 -12.67 2.15
N LYS A 114 11.69 -13.99 1.99
CA LYS A 114 11.87 -14.64 0.68
C LYS A 114 10.64 -14.47 -0.21
N ARG A 115 9.44 -14.64 0.33
CA ARG A 115 8.18 -14.47 -0.40
C ARG A 115 7.95 -13.00 -0.74
N ARG A 116 8.21 -12.09 0.20
CA ARG A 116 8.14 -10.65 0.00
C ARG A 116 9.09 -10.20 -1.12
N ALA A 117 10.35 -10.64 -1.08
CA ALA A 117 11.34 -10.34 -2.11
C ALA A 117 10.92 -10.87 -3.49
N LYS A 118 10.33 -12.08 -3.57
CA LYS A 118 9.80 -12.64 -4.82
C LYS A 118 8.71 -11.75 -5.42
N LEU A 119 7.77 -11.26 -4.60
CA LEU A 119 6.69 -10.39 -5.06
C LEU A 119 7.21 -9.03 -5.52
N LEU A 120 8.11 -8.41 -4.75
CA LEU A 120 8.74 -7.15 -5.11
C LEU A 120 9.60 -7.27 -6.39
N SER A 121 10.31 -8.39 -6.56
CA SER A 121 11.04 -8.68 -7.80
C SER A 121 10.10 -8.75 -9.01
N LYS A 122 8.90 -9.31 -8.87
CA LYS A 122 7.89 -9.30 -9.94
C LYS A 122 7.44 -7.90 -10.31
N VAL A 123 7.24 -7.00 -9.34
CA VAL A 123 6.92 -5.60 -9.60
C VAL A 123 7.97 -4.94 -10.49
N VAL A 124 9.26 -5.23 -10.22
CA VAL A 124 10.38 -4.61 -10.93
C VAL A 124 10.56 -5.19 -12.33
N THR A 125 10.37 -6.50 -12.50
CA THR A 125 10.75 -7.21 -13.73
C THR A 125 9.60 -7.46 -14.69
N ALA A 126 8.37 -7.63 -14.18
CA ALA A 126 7.23 -7.90 -15.03
C ALA A 126 6.92 -6.72 -15.98
N GLY A 127 6.42 -7.04 -17.18
CA GLY A 127 6.08 -6.07 -18.19
C GLY A 127 7.25 -5.18 -18.61
N ASN A 128 8.47 -5.70 -18.63
CA ASN A 128 9.68 -4.92 -18.89
C ASN A 128 9.85 -3.72 -17.94
N GLY A 129 9.36 -3.85 -16.70
CA GLY A 129 9.52 -2.87 -15.63
C GLY A 129 8.57 -1.67 -15.70
N ILE A 130 7.52 -1.73 -16.50
CA ILE A 130 6.51 -0.66 -16.58
C ILE A 130 5.70 -0.52 -15.29
N TYR A 131 5.67 -1.55 -14.45
CA TYR A 131 4.90 -1.54 -13.20
C TYR A 131 5.65 -0.90 -12.04
N ALA A 132 6.97 -0.86 -12.07
CA ALA A 132 7.77 -0.29 -10.99
C ALA A 132 7.46 1.20 -10.72
N PRO A 133 7.35 2.08 -11.74
CA PRO A 133 6.92 3.47 -11.54
C PRO A 133 5.52 3.57 -10.95
N LEU A 134 4.57 2.78 -11.47
CA LEU A 134 3.19 2.78 -10.96
C LEU A 134 3.11 2.29 -9.51
N PHE A 135 3.95 1.34 -9.13
CA PHE A 135 4.04 0.86 -7.76
C PHE A 135 4.61 1.92 -6.83
N MET A 136 5.68 2.62 -7.25
CA MET A 136 6.22 3.75 -6.49
C MET A 136 5.18 4.84 -6.27
N ASP A 137 4.35 5.17 -7.27
CA ASP A 137 3.24 6.09 -7.12
C ASP A 137 2.21 5.61 -6.07
N ARG A 138 1.96 4.30 -5.98
CA ARG A 138 1.06 3.73 -4.97
C ARG A 138 1.67 3.77 -3.57
N ILE A 139 2.98 3.59 -3.43
CA ILE A 139 3.69 3.80 -2.17
C ILE A 139 3.53 5.26 -1.73
N VAL A 140 3.82 6.22 -2.60
CA VAL A 140 3.64 7.67 -2.33
C VAL A 140 2.21 7.96 -1.89
N TRP A 141 1.23 7.43 -2.61
CA TRP A 141 -0.18 7.61 -2.27
C TRP A 141 -0.52 7.04 -0.90
N ALA A 142 -0.06 5.82 -0.58
CA ALA A 142 -0.29 5.19 0.72
C ALA A 142 0.34 6.00 1.87
N PHE A 143 1.58 6.47 1.71
CA PHE A 143 2.28 7.33 2.68
C PHE A 143 1.57 8.67 2.89
N LYS A 144 0.95 9.21 1.86
CA LYS A 144 0.30 10.51 1.91
C LYS A 144 -1.09 10.47 2.54
N PHE A 145 -1.85 9.39 2.31
CA PHE A 145 -3.27 9.35 2.60
C PHE A 145 -3.73 8.22 3.53
N ARG A 146 -2.90 7.20 3.79
CA ARG A 146 -3.33 6.00 4.50
C ARG A 146 -2.48 5.63 5.71
N LEU A 147 -1.24 6.07 5.76
CA LEU A 147 -0.32 5.73 6.85
C LEU A 147 -0.12 6.93 7.76
N ASP A 148 -0.21 6.68 9.07
CA ASP A 148 0.31 7.57 10.10
C ASP A 148 1.84 7.41 10.23
N SER A 149 2.48 8.21 11.08
CA SER A 149 3.94 8.16 11.27
C SER A 149 4.42 6.77 11.70
N LYS A 150 3.69 6.07 12.58
CA LYS A 150 4.03 4.72 13.02
C LYS A 150 3.96 3.72 11.86
N GLY A 151 2.91 3.80 11.04
CA GLY A 151 2.74 2.95 9.86
C GLY A 151 3.83 3.20 8.82
N LYS A 152 4.25 4.44 8.60
CA LYS A 152 5.34 4.80 7.68
C LYS A 152 6.68 4.21 8.13
N ASN A 153 7.03 4.38 9.42
CA ASN A 153 8.24 3.83 10.00
C ASN A 153 8.24 2.30 9.89
N MET A 154 7.13 1.65 10.22
CA MET A 154 6.98 0.20 10.07
C MET A 154 7.19 -0.27 8.62
N VAL A 155 6.61 0.40 7.63
CA VAL A 155 6.78 0.05 6.20
C VAL A 155 8.23 0.22 5.77
N TRP A 156 8.89 1.30 6.20
CA TRP A 156 10.30 1.56 5.91
C TRP A 156 11.18 0.46 6.45
N ASP A 157 11.09 0.16 7.75
CA ASP A 157 11.93 -0.82 8.43
C ASP A 157 11.66 -2.25 7.94
N LEU A 158 10.40 -2.58 7.66
CA LEU A 158 9.99 -3.93 7.28
C LEU A 158 10.51 -4.34 5.90
N TRP A 159 10.46 -3.42 4.91
CA TRP A 159 10.80 -3.80 3.54
C TRP A 159 11.20 -2.65 2.60
N LEU A 160 10.70 -1.43 2.80
CA LEU A 160 10.84 -0.37 1.82
C LEU A 160 12.29 0.11 1.69
N HIS A 161 12.99 0.25 2.82
CA HIS A 161 14.42 0.59 2.84
C HIS A 161 15.22 -0.37 1.97
N ARG A 162 15.10 -1.67 2.21
CA ARG A 162 15.78 -2.70 1.44
C ARG A 162 15.38 -2.71 -0.04
N PHE A 163 14.10 -2.50 -0.32
CA PHE A 163 13.63 -2.39 -1.71
C PHE A 163 14.29 -1.22 -2.43
N ILE A 164 14.37 -0.04 -1.81
CA ILE A 164 15.05 1.14 -2.35
C ILE A 164 16.54 0.87 -2.54
N GLU A 165 17.20 0.26 -1.56
CA GLU A 165 18.61 -0.12 -1.63
C GLU A 165 18.88 -1.07 -2.79
N ASP A 166 18.07 -2.13 -2.95
CA ASP A 166 18.18 -3.08 -4.05
C ASP A 166 17.95 -2.41 -5.41
N ARG A 167 17.00 -1.49 -5.49
CA ARG A 167 16.77 -0.68 -6.68
C ARG A 167 17.95 0.24 -6.99
N HIS A 168 18.51 0.88 -5.97
CA HIS A 168 19.68 1.74 -6.08
C HIS A 168 20.91 0.96 -6.57
N ALA A 169 21.14 -0.24 -6.05
CA ALA A 169 22.20 -1.13 -6.49
C ALA A 169 22.00 -1.71 -7.90
N GLY A 170 20.94 -1.33 -8.61
CA GLY A 170 20.62 -1.80 -9.96
C GLY A 170 20.10 -3.23 -10.02
N LYS A 171 19.70 -3.82 -8.89
CA LYS A 171 19.13 -5.17 -8.89
C LYS A 171 17.81 -5.20 -9.63
N GLY A 172 17.75 -6.05 -10.63
CA GLY A 172 16.60 -6.27 -11.50
C GLY A 172 16.55 -5.34 -12.72
N ARG A 173 16.70 -4.05 -12.56
CA ARG A 173 16.65 -3.05 -13.65
C ARG A 173 17.04 -1.66 -13.15
N ASN A 174 17.58 -0.84 -14.02
CA ASN A 174 17.84 0.58 -13.72
C ASN A 174 16.52 1.33 -13.44
N TRP A 175 16.60 2.34 -12.57
CA TRP A 175 15.48 3.23 -12.29
C TRP A 175 15.04 3.97 -13.55
N SER A 176 13.75 3.95 -13.82
CA SER A 176 13.16 4.84 -14.81
C SER A 176 13.07 6.27 -14.27
N GLU A 177 12.94 7.26 -15.15
CA GLU A 177 12.73 8.65 -14.74
C GLU A 177 11.47 8.80 -13.86
N LYS A 178 10.37 8.13 -14.24
CA LYS A 178 9.12 8.15 -13.47
C LYS A 178 9.28 7.56 -12.07
N GLU A 179 10.04 6.48 -11.91
CA GLU A 179 10.35 5.94 -10.57
C GLU A 179 11.13 6.94 -9.74
N ARG A 180 12.11 7.63 -10.33
CA ARG A 180 12.92 8.64 -9.63
C ARG A 180 12.06 9.80 -9.16
N ILE A 181 11.15 10.28 -10.00
CA ILE A 181 10.21 11.34 -9.64
C ILE A 181 9.34 10.89 -8.46
N ALA A 182 8.71 9.72 -8.55
CA ALA A 182 7.88 9.20 -7.47
C ALA A 182 8.68 8.98 -6.18
N PHE A 183 9.92 8.48 -6.27
CA PHE A 183 10.79 8.35 -5.10
C PHE A 183 11.14 9.71 -4.49
N ALA A 184 11.41 10.71 -5.30
CA ALA A 184 11.64 12.07 -4.81
C ALA A 184 10.42 12.65 -4.08
N GLU A 185 9.20 12.35 -4.53
CA GLU A 185 7.97 12.71 -3.82
C GLU A 185 7.76 11.94 -2.52
N LEU A 186 8.28 10.71 -2.42
CA LEU A 186 8.22 9.90 -1.22
C LEU A 186 9.09 10.45 -0.08
N ILE A 187 10.28 10.97 -0.41
CA ILE A 187 11.26 11.40 0.59
C ILE A 187 10.72 12.35 1.64
N PRO A 188 9.99 13.44 1.30
CA PRO A 188 9.42 14.33 2.31
C PRO A 188 8.38 13.67 3.23
N LEU A 189 7.93 12.46 2.88
CA LEU A 189 6.92 11.70 3.63
C LEU A 189 7.54 10.67 4.58
N LEU A 190 8.87 10.48 4.54
CA LEU A 190 9.58 9.46 5.33
C LEU A 190 9.78 9.83 6.80
N ASP A 191 9.38 11.02 7.22
CA ASP A 191 9.45 11.50 8.60
C ASP A 191 10.85 11.28 9.23
N GLU A 192 11.01 10.28 10.11
CA GLU A 192 12.27 9.97 10.81
C GLU A 192 13.37 9.45 9.87
N HIS A 193 13.00 8.76 8.80
CA HIS A 193 13.93 8.17 7.82
C HIS A 193 14.30 9.10 6.66
N LEU A 194 13.95 10.38 6.77
CA LEU A 194 14.24 11.37 5.73
C LEU A 194 15.72 11.41 5.35
N LYS A 195 16.63 11.38 6.34
CA LYS A 195 18.08 11.44 6.08
C LYS A 195 18.58 10.24 5.31
N GLU A 196 18.02 9.07 5.58
CA GLU A 196 18.35 7.83 4.88
C GLU A 196 17.85 7.88 3.43
N GLY A 197 16.60 8.28 3.22
CA GLY A 197 16.04 8.46 1.89
C GLY A 197 16.83 9.47 1.04
N MET A 198 17.30 10.56 1.65
CA MET A 198 18.12 11.58 0.97
C MET A 198 19.45 11.05 0.43
N LYS A 199 20.07 10.04 1.06
CA LYS A 199 21.31 9.43 0.55
C LYS A 199 21.09 8.83 -0.85
N TYR A 200 19.98 8.15 -1.06
CA TYR A 200 19.66 7.53 -2.35
C TYR A 200 19.29 8.55 -3.43
N LEU A 201 18.85 9.76 -3.06
CA LEU A 201 18.65 10.85 -4.00
C LEU A 201 19.98 11.42 -4.54
N SER A 202 20.96 11.65 -3.67
CA SER A 202 22.20 12.33 -4.02
C SER A 202 23.03 11.55 -5.03
N ASP A 203 23.01 10.22 -4.94
CA ASP A 203 23.92 9.36 -5.70
C ASP A 203 23.42 9.02 -7.12
N ASN A 204 22.13 9.13 -7.38
CA ASN A 204 21.50 8.65 -8.64
C ASN A 204 20.66 9.66 -9.39
N PHE A 205 20.51 10.87 -8.89
CA PHE A 205 19.77 11.87 -9.64
C PHE A 205 20.70 12.56 -10.62
N PRO A 206 20.48 12.44 -11.92
CA PRO A 206 21.21 13.21 -12.88
C PRO A 206 20.99 14.69 -12.60
N ARG A 207 22.02 15.51 -12.87
CA ARG A 207 22.04 16.97 -12.74
C ARG A 207 20.84 17.72 -13.33
N ILE A 208 19.94 16.99 -13.98
CA ILE A 208 18.71 17.47 -14.63
C ILE A 208 17.61 17.88 -13.64
N MET A 209 17.55 17.27 -12.46
CA MET A 209 16.71 17.79 -11.37
C MET A 209 17.52 18.81 -10.56
N GLY A 210 17.80 19.94 -11.19
CA GLY A 210 18.66 20.98 -10.69
C GLY A 210 18.29 21.49 -9.30
N ARG A 211 19.09 22.43 -8.77
CA ARG A 211 18.90 23.17 -7.51
C ARG A 211 17.45 23.52 -7.18
N ASP A 212 16.60 23.66 -8.20
CA ASP A 212 15.20 24.01 -8.08
C ASP A 212 14.33 22.92 -7.44
N PHE A 213 14.64 21.63 -7.66
CA PHE A 213 13.87 20.55 -7.03
C PHE A 213 14.24 20.34 -5.55
N ILE A 214 15.54 20.43 -5.25
CA ILE A 214 16.02 20.41 -3.85
C ILE A 214 15.47 21.64 -3.12
N ASN A 215 15.47 22.79 -3.77
CA ASN A 215 14.85 24.01 -3.25
C ASN A 215 13.34 23.88 -3.06
N LEU A 216 12.63 23.19 -3.96
CA LEU A 216 11.18 22.94 -3.83
C LEU A 216 10.87 22.02 -2.63
N ILE A 217 11.68 20.97 -2.42
CA ILE A 217 11.56 20.09 -1.24
C ILE A 217 11.87 20.87 0.03
N MET A 218 12.93 21.68 0.02
CA MET A 218 13.30 22.53 1.15
C MET A 218 12.27 23.61 1.43
N LEU A 219 11.70 24.23 0.39
CA LEU A 219 10.63 25.23 0.51
C LEU A 219 9.33 24.60 1.03
N LYS A 220 8.93 23.41 0.56
CA LYS A 220 7.79 22.67 1.15
C LYS A 220 8.02 22.36 2.63
N LYS A 221 9.23 21.95 3.02
CA LYS A 221 9.56 21.73 4.44
C LYS A 221 9.56 23.00 5.27
N LEU A 222 10.12 24.07 4.74
CA LEU A 222 10.07 25.38 5.38
C LEU A 222 8.62 25.87 5.54
N MET A 223 7.76 25.62 4.57
CA MET A 223 6.33 25.96 4.68
C MET A 223 5.61 25.08 5.71
N ILE A 224 5.90 23.78 5.78
CA ILE A 224 5.35 22.86 6.80
C ILE A 224 5.89 23.23 8.18
N PHE A 225 7.19 23.52 8.30
CA PHE A 225 7.83 23.98 9.52
C PHE A 225 7.24 25.34 9.97
N ARG A 226 7.10 26.33 9.07
CA ARG A 226 6.42 27.60 9.36
C ARG A 226 4.97 27.40 9.80
N ARG A 227 4.24 26.47 9.19
CA ARG A 227 2.84 26.16 9.55
C ARG A 227 2.74 25.52 10.94
N ASN A 228 3.68 24.64 11.28
CA ASN A 228 3.75 24.01 12.60
C ASN A 228 4.22 25.00 13.67
N VAL A 229 5.26 25.79 13.40
CA VAL A 229 5.72 26.87 14.31
C VAL A 229 4.59 27.89 14.53
N ARG A 230 3.88 28.29 13.47
CA ARG A 230 2.74 29.21 13.60
C ARG A 230 1.60 28.62 14.44
N ARG A 231 1.31 27.32 14.32
CA ARG A 231 0.31 26.63 15.16
C ARG A 231 0.75 26.58 16.63
N HIS A 232 2.01 26.24 16.90
CA HIS A 232 2.54 26.23 18.26
C HIS A 232 2.61 27.63 18.86
N LEU A 233 3.00 28.62 18.07
CA LEU A 233 3.01 30.02 18.52
C LEU A 233 1.58 30.52 18.83
N LEU A 234 0.61 30.23 17.99
CA LEU A 234 -0.78 30.58 18.21
C LEU A 234 -1.40 29.86 19.42
N SER A 235 -1.04 28.60 19.65
CA SER A 235 -1.47 27.86 20.82
C SER A 235 -0.85 28.44 22.10
N PHE A 236 0.44 28.78 22.05
CA PHE A 236 1.15 29.43 23.16
C PHE A 236 0.58 30.80 23.50
N ILE A 237 0.35 31.63 22.46
CA ILE A 237 -0.29 32.97 22.63
C ILE A 237 -1.69 32.82 23.21
N ARG A 238 -2.47 31.85 22.77
CA ARG A 238 -3.83 31.60 23.28
C ARG A 238 -3.82 31.22 24.74
N VAL A 239 -2.92 30.33 25.16
CA VAL A 239 -2.75 29.95 26.58
C VAL A 239 -2.28 31.14 27.42
N TYR A 240 -1.32 31.91 26.89
CA TYR A 240 -0.79 33.08 27.58
C TYR A 240 -1.85 34.19 27.76
N LEU A 241 -2.62 34.48 26.71
CA LEU A 241 -3.71 35.46 26.78
C LEU A 241 -4.86 35.00 27.71
N SER A 242 -5.18 33.70 27.70
CA SER A 242 -6.20 33.15 28.63
C SER A 242 -5.78 33.31 30.09
N ASN A 243 -4.51 33.09 30.39
CA ASN A 243 -3.96 33.28 31.74
C ASN A 243 -3.87 34.74 32.13
N LEU A 244 -3.59 35.65 31.19
CA LEU A 244 -3.55 37.09 31.44
C LEU A 244 -4.95 37.66 31.72
N ILE A 245 -5.95 37.20 30.97
CA ILE A 245 -7.36 37.59 31.17
C ILE A 245 -7.85 37.08 32.53
N PHE A 246 -7.47 35.86 32.93
CA PHE A 246 -7.81 35.31 34.24
C PHE A 246 -7.18 36.10 35.39
N LEU A 247 -5.95 36.62 35.21
CA LEU A 247 -5.27 37.47 36.20
C LEU A 247 -5.84 38.92 36.26
N MET A 248 -6.45 39.40 35.17
CA MET A 248 -6.99 40.76 35.12
C MET A 248 -8.47 40.86 35.56
N TYR A 249 -9.20 39.75 35.54
CA TYR A 249 -10.66 39.75 35.83
C TYR A 249 -11.06 38.72 36.90
N GLY A 250 -10.08 38.12 37.58
CA GLY A 250 -10.32 37.18 38.68
C GLY A 250 -10.21 37.83 40.04
N GLU A 251 -11.11 38.79 40.33
CA GLU A 251 -11.47 39.21 41.70
C GLU A 251 -12.96 38.97 41.92
#